data_2b26e519db8404ac545ca6dc2b85e599
#
_entry.id   2b26e519db8404ac545ca6dc2b85e599
#
_cell.length_a   1.000
_cell.length_b   1.000
_cell.length_c   1.000
_cell.angle_alpha   90.00
_cell.angle_beta   90.00
_cell.angle_gamma   90.00
#
_symmetry.space_group_name_H-M   'P 1'
#
loop_
_entity.id
_entity.type
_entity.pdbx_description
1 polymer ?
#
loop_
_entity_poly.entity_id
_entity_poly.type
_entity_poly.pdbx_seq_one_letter_code
_entity_poly.pdbx_strand_id
1 'polypeptide(L)'
;MITEDYVSFETAKLLKDKGFDEPCLYYYFSDGRIGKRKGLKDRNCSSVNTFSMPTLQMAMKWLRGVHNIVIVIEPHKYDYINEKNSSYVASLWQGDNYYENITSKDYPTYEETADAAIKYCLENLI
;
A
#
# COMPACT_ATOMS: atom_id res chain seq x y z
N MET A 1 -10.06 10.72 16.56
CA MET A 1 -9.13 11.38 15.61
C MET A 1 -8.79 10.41 14.48
N ILE A 2 -8.87 10.88 13.25
CA ILE A 2 -8.49 10.07 12.10
C ILE A 2 -6.99 10.18 11.92
N THR A 3 -6.33 9.04 11.76
CA THR A 3 -4.88 8.96 11.53
C THR A 3 -4.59 8.32 10.17
N GLU A 4 -3.40 8.58 9.64
CA GLU A 4 -2.94 7.93 8.43
C GLU A 4 -2.54 6.47 8.71
N ASP A 5 -2.80 5.60 7.74
CA ASP A 5 -2.34 4.23 7.77
C ASP A 5 -1.19 4.04 6.78
N TYR A 6 -0.25 3.20 7.16
CA TYR A 6 1.01 3.00 6.44
C TYR A 6 1.08 1.60 5.86
N VAL A 7 1.92 1.44 4.84
CA VAL A 7 2.16 0.13 4.26
C VAL A 7 2.82 -0.81 5.27
N SER A 8 2.59 -2.11 5.13
CA SER A 8 3.25 -3.13 5.95
C SER A 8 4.75 -3.21 5.63
N PHE A 9 5.49 -3.87 6.51
CA PHE A 9 6.92 -4.09 6.31
C PHE A 9 7.22 -4.82 5.00
N GLU A 10 6.47 -5.88 4.70
CA GLU A 10 6.63 -6.63 3.45
C GLU A 10 6.38 -5.75 2.23
N THR A 11 5.32 -4.96 2.27
CA THR A 11 5.00 -4.03 1.17
C THR A 11 6.08 -2.96 1.01
N ALA A 12 6.61 -2.44 2.12
CA ALA A 12 7.69 -1.45 2.07
C ALA A 12 8.96 -2.02 1.40
N LYS A 13 9.31 -3.27 1.67
CA LYS A 13 10.44 -3.93 1.02
C LYS A 13 10.22 -4.05 -0.49
N LEU A 14 9.03 -4.46 -0.89
CA LEU A 14 8.68 -4.58 -2.31
C LEU A 14 8.69 -3.22 -3.02
N LEU A 15 8.19 -2.18 -2.36
CA LEU A 15 8.23 -0.81 -2.91
C LEU A 15 9.65 -0.37 -3.21
N LYS A 16 10.56 -0.58 -2.27
CA LYS A 16 11.98 -0.25 -2.47
C LYS A 16 12.58 -1.03 -3.64
N ASP A 17 12.30 -2.33 -3.69
CA ASP A 17 12.77 -3.21 -4.76
C ASP A 17 12.29 -2.74 -6.14
N LYS A 18 11.08 -2.20 -6.20
CA LYS A 18 10.47 -1.73 -7.47
C LYS A 18 10.75 -0.25 -7.76
N GLY A 19 11.61 0.38 -7.01
CA GLY A 19 12.10 1.73 -7.34
C GLY A 19 11.34 2.87 -6.67
N PHE A 20 10.50 2.60 -5.67
CA PHE A 20 9.86 3.66 -4.89
C PHE A 20 10.94 4.42 -4.12
N ASP A 21 11.14 5.69 -4.48
CA ASP A 21 12.20 6.53 -3.91
C ASP A 21 11.67 7.90 -3.46
N GLU A 22 10.39 7.99 -3.14
CA GLU A 22 9.83 9.24 -2.63
C GLU A 22 10.21 9.45 -1.17
N PRO A 23 10.47 10.70 -0.75
CA PRO A 23 10.80 10.99 0.64
C PRO A 23 9.66 10.63 1.59
N CYS A 24 9.99 9.91 2.66
CA CYS A 24 9.04 9.52 3.70
C CYS A 24 9.60 9.85 5.07
N LEU A 25 8.72 10.26 5.98
CA LEU A 25 9.12 10.59 7.35
C LEU A 25 9.52 9.36 8.15
N TYR A 26 8.77 8.26 7.96
CA TYR A 26 8.99 7.00 8.69
C TYR A 26 9.66 5.96 7.79
N TYR A 27 10.32 5.00 8.41
CA TYR A 27 10.95 3.90 7.70
C TYR A 27 11.01 2.67 8.59
N TYR A 28 11.15 1.49 7.96
CA TYR A 28 11.40 0.23 8.66
C TYR A 28 12.89 -0.06 8.66
N PHE A 29 13.40 -0.56 9.79
CA PHE A 29 14.68 -1.23 9.84
C PHE A 29 14.56 -2.64 9.25
N SER A 30 15.70 -3.29 8.99
CA SER A 30 15.71 -4.64 8.42
C SER A 30 15.05 -5.70 9.29
N ASP A 31 14.89 -5.44 10.59
CA ASP A 31 14.19 -6.33 11.52
C ASP A 31 12.70 -5.98 11.71
N GLY A 32 12.19 -5.01 10.96
CA GLY A 32 10.79 -4.59 11.02
C GLY A 32 10.48 -3.49 12.03
N ARG A 33 11.46 -3.03 12.82
CA ARG A 33 11.25 -1.90 13.73
C ARG A 33 11.07 -0.62 12.92
N ILE A 34 10.37 0.36 13.50
CA ILE A 34 10.03 1.62 12.86
C ILE A 34 10.94 2.73 13.39
N GLY A 35 11.49 3.50 12.46
CA GLY A 35 12.25 4.71 12.78
C GLY A 35 11.63 5.95 12.17
N LYS A 36 12.04 7.12 12.64
CA LYS A 36 11.56 8.41 12.15
C LYS A 36 12.75 9.23 11.68
N ARG A 37 12.69 9.74 10.45
CA ARG A 37 13.72 10.64 9.93
C ARG A 37 13.55 12.04 10.50
N LYS A 38 14.64 12.79 10.54
CA LYS A 38 14.60 14.18 11.02
C LYS A 38 13.96 15.14 10.01
N GLY A 39 13.81 14.70 8.76
CA GLY A 39 13.18 15.48 7.71
C GLY A 39 12.97 14.63 6.47
N LEU A 40 12.42 15.23 5.41
CA LEU A 40 12.09 14.53 4.18
C LEU A 40 13.21 14.61 3.13
N LYS A 41 14.47 14.80 3.56
CA LYS A 41 15.62 14.85 2.64
C LYS A 41 16.08 13.46 2.22
N ASP A 42 15.98 12.50 3.14
CA ASP A 42 16.45 11.14 2.87
C ASP A 42 15.40 10.36 2.10
N ARG A 43 15.89 9.64 1.11
CA ARG A 43 15.06 8.81 0.23
C ARG A 43 15.30 7.33 0.51
N ASN A 44 14.46 6.51 -0.08
CA ASN A 44 14.48 5.07 0.12
C ASN A 44 15.80 4.42 -0.31
N CYS A 45 16.47 4.97 -1.30
CA CYS A 45 17.74 4.45 -1.81
C CYS A 45 18.95 4.87 -0.99
N SER A 46 18.82 5.76 0.00
CA SER A 46 19.93 6.29 0.77
C SER A 46 20.56 5.27 1.73
N SER A 47 19.88 4.17 2.03
CA SER A 47 20.39 3.10 2.88
C SER A 47 19.91 1.74 2.39
N VAL A 48 20.81 0.74 2.38
CA VAL A 48 20.46 -0.64 1.99
C VAL A 48 19.72 -1.39 3.08
N ASN A 49 19.77 -0.91 4.33
CA ASN A 49 19.22 -1.60 5.49
C ASN A 49 17.92 -0.97 6.01
N THR A 50 17.39 0.01 5.33
CA THR A 50 16.14 0.66 5.69
C THR A 50 15.19 0.71 4.51
N PHE A 51 13.89 0.74 4.81
CA PHE A 51 12.84 0.74 3.80
C PHE A 51 11.86 1.84 4.13
N SER A 52 11.67 2.80 3.24
CA SER A 52 10.70 3.87 3.43
C SER A 52 9.31 3.30 3.65
N MET A 53 8.57 3.94 4.56
CA MET A 53 7.25 3.51 4.99
C MET A 53 6.25 4.60 4.61
N PRO A 54 5.80 4.63 3.33
CA PRO A 54 4.79 5.60 2.92
C PRO A 54 3.43 5.26 3.50
N THR A 55 2.54 6.25 3.50
CA THR A 55 1.13 5.99 3.75
C THR A 55 0.57 5.13 2.61
N LEU A 56 -0.53 4.43 2.87
CA LEU A 56 -1.23 3.67 1.82
C LEU A 56 -1.62 4.58 0.66
N GLN A 57 -2.11 5.78 0.95
CA GLN A 57 -2.53 6.74 -0.08
C GLN A 57 -1.35 7.21 -0.93
N MET A 58 -0.19 7.44 -0.32
CA MET A 58 1.02 7.83 -1.06
C MET A 58 1.47 6.70 -2.00
N ALA A 59 1.47 5.46 -1.52
CA ALA A 59 1.85 4.31 -2.33
C ALA A 59 0.89 4.14 -3.51
N MET A 60 -0.41 4.28 -3.29
CA MET A 60 -1.40 4.19 -4.36
C MET A 60 -1.25 5.32 -5.37
N LYS A 61 -0.93 6.54 -4.90
CA LYS A 61 -0.66 7.68 -5.79
C LYS A 61 0.58 7.43 -6.66
N TRP A 62 1.62 6.85 -6.08
CA TRP A 62 2.83 6.50 -6.83
C TRP A 62 2.52 5.46 -7.92
N LEU A 63 1.71 4.44 -7.60
CA LEU A 63 1.28 3.46 -8.59
C LEU A 63 0.51 4.11 -9.74
N ARG A 64 -0.37 5.08 -9.44
CA ARG A 64 -1.10 5.81 -10.50
C ARG A 64 -0.17 6.64 -11.37
N GLY A 65 0.74 7.38 -10.74
CA GLY A 65 1.59 8.34 -11.45
C GLY A 65 2.73 7.71 -12.23
N VAL A 66 3.33 6.65 -11.71
CA VAL A 66 4.52 6.02 -12.30
C VAL A 66 4.17 4.80 -13.15
N HIS A 67 3.22 4.00 -12.70
CA HIS A 67 2.89 2.72 -13.34
C HIS A 67 1.52 2.67 -14.01
N ASN A 68 0.79 3.77 -13.98
CA ASN A 68 -0.56 3.85 -14.56
C ASN A 68 -1.52 2.79 -14.01
N ILE A 69 -1.42 2.51 -12.71
CA ILE A 69 -2.27 1.56 -12.01
C ILE A 69 -3.20 2.31 -11.06
N VAL A 70 -4.51 2.10 -11.22
CA VAL A 70 -5.54 2.69 -10.35
C VAL A 70 -6.21 1.58 -9.57
N ILE A 71 -5.98 1.55 -8.25
CA ILE A 71 -6.61 0.57 -7.37
C ILE A 71 -7.98 1.09 -6.95
N VAL A 72 -8.99 0.21 -6.99
CA VAL A 72 -10.35 0.50 -6.57
C VAL A 72 -10.69 -0.46 -5.43
N ILE A 73 -11.02 0.09 -4.27
CA ILE A 73 -11.38 -0.70 -3.09
C ILE A 73 -12.85 -0.47 -2.81
N GLU A 74 -13.60 -1.58 -2.72
CA GLU A 74 -15.04 -1.55 -2.54
C GLU A 74 -15.48 -2.39 -1.35
N PRO A 75 -16.53 -1.98 -0.62
CA PRO A 75 -17.15 -2.85 0.34
C PRO A 75 -17.74 -4.08 -0.38
N HIS A 76 -17.54 -5.26 0.19
CA HIS A 76 -18.02 -6.50 -0.39
C HIS A 76 -19.19 -7.08 0.42
N LYS A 77 -19.12 -6.99 1.75
CA LYS A 77 -20.19 -7.47 2.63
C LYS A 77 -20.55 -6.39 3.63
N TYR A 78 -21.84 -6.37 4.00
CA TYR A 78 -22.35 -5.47 5.02
C TYR A 78 -22.85 -6.29 6.22
N ASP A 79 -22.43 -5.87 7.39
CA ASP A 79 -22.88 -6.48 8.65
C ASP A 79 -24.08 -5.69 9.18
N TYR A 80 -25.27 -6.25 8.96
CA TYR A 80 -26.53 -5.59 9.35
C TYR A 80 -26.73 -5.53 10.87
N ILE A 81 -26.04 -6.39 11.62
CA ILE A 81 -26.13 -6.38 13.08
C ILE A 81 -25.37 -5.18 13.66
N ASN A 82 -24.17 -4.93 13.16
CA ASN A 82 -23.30 -3.83 13.62
C ASN A 82 -23.38 -2.59 12.73
N GLU A 83 -24.22 -2.61 11.72
CA GLU A 83 -24.47 -1.50 10.79
C GLU A 83 -23.18 -0.96 10.15
N LYS A 84 -22.32 -1.86 9.68
CA LYS A 84 -21.04 -1.48 9.04
C LYS A 84 -20.67 -2.48 7.96
N ASN A 85 -19.76 -2.07 7.07
CA ASN A 85 -19.16 -2.97 6.11
C ASN A 85 -18.27 -3.98 6.84
N SER A 86 -18.45 -5.27 6.56
CA SER A 86 -17.73 -6.35 7.23
C SER A 86 -16.54 -6.88 6.43
N SER A 87 -16.47 -6.57 5.14
CA SER A 87 -15.31 -6.94 4.31
C SER A 87 -15.19 -6.04 3.10
N TYR A 88 -13.99 -6.05 2.51
CA TYR A 88 -13.62 -5.25 1.35
C TYR A 88 -12.89 -6.11 0.33
N VAL A 89 -13.01 -5.73 -0.93
CA VAL A 89 -12.28 -6.34 -2.04
C VAL A 89 -11.63 -5.24 -2.86
N ALA A 90 -10.58 -5.59 -3.58
CA ALA A 90 -9.89 -4.67 -4.47
C ALA A 90 -9.93 -5.15 -5.91
N SER A 91 -10.04 -4.20 -6.82
CA SER A 91 -9.90 -4.37 -8.25
C SER A 91 -8.96 -3.27 -8.74
N LEU A 92 -8.49 -3.34 -9.98
CA LEU A 92 -7.63 -2.29 -10.49
C LEU A 92 -7.75 -2.13 -11.99
N TRP A 93 -7.37 -0.95 -12.46
CA TRP A 93 -7.12 -0.66 -13.86
C TRP A 93 -5.61 -0.46 -14.06
N GLN A 94 -5.07 -1.09 -15.08
CA GLN A 94 -3.72 -0.82 -15.57
C GLN A 94 -3.85 -0.35 -17.02
N GLY A 95 -3.81 0.95 -17.23
CA GLY A 95 -4.18 1.52 -18.52
C GLY A 95 -5.62 1.16 -18.84
N ASP A 96 -5.85 0.50 -19.98
CA ASP A 96 -7.19 0.07 -20.42
C ASP A 96 -7.58 -1.32 -19.91
N ASN A 97 -6.72 -2.00 -19.18
CA ASN A 97 -6.97 -3.34 -18.69
C ASN A 97 -7.57 -3.30 -17.28
N TYR A 98 -8.69 -4.00 -17.11
CA TYR A 98 -9.35 -4.11 -15.82
C TYR A 98 -9.11 -5.50 -15.22
N TYR A 99 -8.70 -5.53 -13.96
CA TYR A 99 -8.48 -6.76 -13.18
C TYR A 99 -9.42 -6.75 -11.98
N GLU A 100 -10.36 -7.69 -11.97
CA GLU A 100 -11.35 -7.79 -10.90
C GLU A 100 -10.84 -8.71 -9.79
N ASN A 101 -11.16 -8.35 -8.53
CA ASN A 101 -10.88 -9.20 -7.36
C ASN A 101 -9.42 -9.66 -7.29
N ILE A 102 -8.50 -8.71 -7.31
CA ILE A 102 -7.05 -8.99 -7.33
C ILE A 102 -6.52 -9.56 -6.01
N THR A 103 -7.26 -9.37 -4.92
CA THR A 103 -6.89 -9.97 -3.63
C THR A 103 -7.47 -11.37 -3.54
N SER A 104 -6.68 -12.33 -3.02
CA SER A 104 -7.09 -13.74 -2.95
C SER A 104 -8.21 -14.00 -1.96
N LYS A 105 -8.50 -13.05 -1.09
CA LYS A 105 -9.54 -13.13 -0.07
C LYS A 105 -10.06 -11.74 0.25
N ASP A 106 -11.25 -11.69 0.90
CA ASP A 106 -11.75 -10.45 1.46
C ASP A 106 -10.99 -10.11 2.75
N TYR A 107 -10.83 -8.83 3.00
CA TYR A 107 -10.21 -8.32 4.21
C TYR A 107 -11.22 -7.53 5.03
N PRO A 108 -11.12 -7.55 6.38
CA PRO A 108 -12.11 -6.89 7.23
C PRO A 108 -12.02 -5.36 7.22
N THR A 109 -10.92 -4.77 6.76
CA THR A 109 -10.76 -3.32 6.72
C THR A 109 -10.35 -2.84 5.34
N TYR A 110 -10.67 -1.58 5.04
CA TYR A 110 -10.21 -0.89 3.84
C TYR A 110 -8.68 -0.90 3.77
N GLU A 111 -8.04 -0.62 4.89
CA GLU A 111 -6.59 -0.45 4.98
C GLU A 111 -5.84 -1.76 4.71
N GLU A 112 -6.32 -2.88 5.26
CA GLU A 112 -5.74 -4.19 4.97
C GLU A 112 -5.90 -4.55 3.50
N THR A 113 -7.06 -4.24 2.92
CA THR A 113 -7.33 -4.46 1.49
C THR A 113 -6.40 -3.62 0.63
N ALA A 114 -6.19 -2.36 1.01
CA ALA A 114 -5.30 -1.45 0.29
C ALA A 114 -3.85 -1.98 0.28
N ASP A 115 -3.34 -2.41 1.44
CA ASP A 115 -1.99 -2.96 1.54
C ASP A 115 -1.85 -4.23 0.69
N ALA A 116 -2.82 -5.13 0.76
CA ALA A 116 -2.83 -6.35 -0.05
C ALA A 116 -2.88 -6.05 -1.55
N ALA A 117 -3.65 -5.06 -1.96
CA ALA A 117 -3.74 -4.65 -3.36
C ALA A 117 -2.44 -4.04 -3.86
N ILE A 118 -1.81 -3.18 -3.07
CA ILE A 118 -0.50 -2.60 -3.40
C ILE A 118 0.53 -3.73 -3.56
N LYS A 119 0.56 -4.65 -2.62
CA LYS A 119 1.48 -5.80 -2.66
C LYS A 119 1.26 -6.63 -3.92
N TYR A 120 0.01 -6.90 -4.28
CA TYR A 120 -0.31 -7.61 -5.51
C TYR A 120 0.26 -6.93 -6.74
N CYS A 121 0.10 -5.61 -6.85
CA CYS A 121 0.64 -4.84 -7.97
C CYS A 121 2.16 -4.96 -8.06
N LEU A 122 2.83 -4.85 -6.92
CA LEU A 122 4.30 -4.93 -6.87
C LEU A 122 4.82 -6.31 -7.22
N GLU A 123 4.10 -7.36 -6.87
CA GLU A 123 4.51 -8.74 -7.13
C GLU A 123 4.19 -9.21 -8.54
N ASN A 124 3.15 -8.69 -9.16
CA ASN A 124 2.59 -9.26 -10.40
C ASN A 124 2.55 -8.32 -11.60
N LEU A 125 2.54 -7.00 -11.42
CA LEU A 125 2.27 -6.04 -12.48
C LEU A 125 3.42 -5.08 -12.79
N ILE A 126 4.50 -5.18 -12.06
CA ILE A 126 5.66 -4.29 -12.23
C ILE A 126 6.95 -5.06 -12.41
#